data_5e7089bab564f6eee7443e0b4c98ba6d
#
_entry.id   5e7089bab564f6eee7443e0b4c98ba6d
#
_cell.length_a   1.000
_cell.length_b   1.000
_cell.length_c   1.000
_cell.angle_alpha   90.00
_cell.angle_beta   90.00
_cell.angle_gamma   90.00
#
_symmetry.space_group_name_H-M   'P 1'
#
loop_
_entity.id
_entity.type
_entity.pdbx_description
1 polymer ?
#
loop_
_entity_poly.entity_id
_entity_poly.type
_entity_poly.pdbx_seq_one_letter_code
_entity_poly.pdbx_strand_id
1 'polypeptide(L)'
;MIKDKIKEWYDVDDFSYDTVIESNNQLSDRFKELENLEFVNQLKVLKAFQDNKLQATDFASTTGYGYGDVGRDKCEAIFRDIFKAEDCLVRPSIASGTHALSLLMKGVLLPGDKLLYITGLPYDTLQEVIGIEGNSPCNLKEYGIDFDYVDLVDNNIDLEAVESKVDSSVKMIAIQRSTGYSLRNAINIEQIEKAAKFIKEKFPEVIIMVDNCYGEFTEYKEPIEVGCDVIAGSLIKNPGGGIALSGGYIAGKKSIIDRVANTLTAPGIGKEVGITFGTTRNTLQGLFLAPKITIEAMKSALLFSHVFKKLGFKTIPDVEDRRSDIICAIILKNEERVVEFCRSIQESSVVDSHVVPYPWDMPGYDDKVIMASGSFIDGSSIEISADGPLREPYVAYFQGSLSYNQALLACMKVVKNLKNKNLI
;
A
#
# COMPACT_ATOMS: atom_id res chain seq x y z
N MET A 1 -21.55 30.41 -4.26
CA MET A 1 -22.29 29.12 -4.44
C MET A 1 -21.62 27.93 -3.76
N ILE A 2 -20.38 27.46 -4.16
CA ILE A 2 -19.74 26.30 -3.52
C ILE A 2 -19.37 26.61 -2.07
N LYS A 3 -18.68 27.70 -1.81
CA LYS A 3 -18.28 28.16 -0.46
C LYS A 3 -19.47 28.25 0.48
N ASP A 4 -20.59 28.81 0.02
CA ASP A 4 -21.80 29.00 0.82
C ASP A 4 -22.42 27.65 1.23
N LYS A 5 -22.44 26.67 0.29
CA LYS A 5 -22.91 25.30 0.58
C LYS A 5 -22.03 24.57 1.57
N ILE A 6 -20.70 24.69 1.44
CA ILE A 6 -19.76 24.07 2.38
C ILE A 6 -19.93 24.65 3.78
N LYS A 7 -20.11 25.95 3.88
CA LYS A 7 -20.44 26.63 5.17
C LYS A 7 -21.78 26.18 5.74
N GLU A 8 -22.82 26.14 4.92
CA GLU A 8 -24.17 25.78 5.35
C GLU A 8 -24.25 24.31 5.80
N TRP A 9 -23.65 23.40 5.05
CA TRP A 9 -23.81 21.95 5.29
C TRP A 9 -22.79 21.36 6.27
N TYR A 10 -21.58 21.94 6.34
CA TYR A 10 -20.46 21.39 7.11
C TYR A 10 -19.86 22.38 8.12
N ASP A 11 -20.44 23.58 8.25
CA ASP A 11 -20.00 24.63 9.18
C ASP A 11 -18.48 24.93 9.07
N VAL A 12 -17.93 24.91 7.86
CA VAL A 12 -16.53 25.26 7.61
C VAL A 12 -16.38 26.78 7.60
N ASP A 13 -15.45 27.30 8.41
CA ASP A 13 -15.16 28.74 8.48
C ASP A 13 -14.35 29.26 7.29
N ASP A 14 -14.29 30.58 7.10
CA ASP A 14 -13.61 31.22 5.98
C ASP A 14 -12.11 30.90 5.93
N PHE A 15 -11.41 30.88 7.07
CA PHE A 15 -10.00 30.62 7.15
C PHE A 15 -9.69 29.20 6.64
N SER A 16 -10.42 28.21 7.12
CA SER A 16 -10.25 26.80 6.73
C SER A 16 -10.54 26.60 5.24
N TYR A 17 -11.62 27.18 4.74
CA TYR A 17 -11.95 27.13 3.33
C TYR A 17 -10.87 27.79 2.47
N ASP A 18 -10.52 29.04 2.76
CA ASP A 18 -9.59 29.82 1.92
C ASP A 18 -8.17 29.21 1.94
N THR A 19 -7.69 28.72 3.10
CA THR A 19 -6.39 28.04 3.22
C THR A 19 -6.30 26.81 2.32
N VAL A 20 -7.34 25.97 2.33
CA VAL A 20 -7.34 24.73 1.56
C VAL A 20 -7.55 24.98 0.07
N ILE A 21 -8.45 25.89 -0.33
CA ILE A 21 -8.69 26.22 -1.74
C ILE A 21 -7.49 26.92 -2.36
N GLU A 22 -6.82 27.80 -1.65
CA GLU A 22 -5.58 28.41 -2.14
C GLU A 22 -4.51 27.36 -2.40
N SER A 23 -4.32 26.42 -1.46
CA SER A 23 -3.39 25.29 -1.62
C SER A 23 -3.77 24.40 -2.81
N ASN A 24 -5.05 24.08 -2.96
CA ASN A 24 -5.54 23.32 -4.12
C ASN A 24 -5.20 23.99 -5.45
N ASN A 25 -5.40 25.30 -5.54
CA ASN A 25 -5.12 26.04 -6.77
C ASN A 25 -3.64 26.10 -7.10
N GLN A 26 -2.76 26.15 -6.10
CA GLN A 26 -1.30 26.13 -6.28
C GLN A 26 -0.78 24.77 -6.75
N LEU A 27 -1.52 23.70 -6.56
CA LEU A 27 -1.14 22.33 -6.94
C LEU A 27 -1.57 21.93 -8.36
N SER A 28 -2.18 22.83 -9.13
CA SER A 28 -2.77 22.53 -10.44
C SER A 28 -1.81 21.82 -11.42
N ASP A 29 -0.54 22.23 -11.47
CA ASP A 29 0.43 21.64 -12.39
C ASP A 29 0.86 20.25 -11.92
N ARG A 30 1.06 20.04 -10.61
CA ARG A 30 1.33 18.73 -10.04
C ARG A 30 0.17 17.76 -10.24
N PHE A 31 -1.05 18.24 -10.18
CA PHE A 31 -2.24 17.42 -10.46
C PHE A 31 -2.30 16.97 -11.92
N LYS A 32 -1.89 17.82 -12.87
CA LYS A 32 -1.80 17.42 -14.29
C LYS A 32 -0.75 16.34 -14.52
N GLU A 33 0.40 16.40 -13.82
CA GLU A 33 1.42 15.33 -13.86
C GLU A 33 0.83 14.00 -13.40
N LEU A 34 0.10 14.01 -12.27
CA LEU A 34 -0.56 12.82 -11.74
C LEU A 34 -1.67 12.31 -12.68
N GLU A 35 -2.44 13.19 -13.34
CA GLU A 35 -3.44 12.81 -14.35
C GLU A 35 -2.82 12.17 -15.59
N ASN A 36 -1.64 12.61 -16.01
CA ASN A 36 -0.90 11.95 -17.09
C ASN A 36 -0.44 10.54 -16.67
N LEU A 37 0.00 10.37 -15.44
CA LEU A 37 0.35 9.07 -14.87
C LEU A 37 -0.88 8.15 -14.80
N GLU A 38 -2.02 8.67 -14.34
CA GLU A 38 -3.31 7.97 -14.36
C GLU A 38 -3.63 7.44 -15.75
N PHE A 39 -3.56 8.32 -16.76
CA PHE A 39 -3.91 7.98 -18.13
C PHE A 39 -3.06 6.84 -18.66
N VAL A 40 -1.73 6.88 -18.47
CA VAL A 40 -0.83 5.81 -18.94
C VAL A 40 -1.12 4.49 -18.21
N ASN A 41 -1.31 4.49 -16.89
CA ASN A 41 -1.65 3.29 -16.13
C ASN A 41 -3.04 2.75 -16.51
N GLN A 42 -4.02 3.64 -16.79
CA GLN A 42 -5.33 3.22 -17.27
C GLN A 42 -5.26 2.52 -18.63
N LEU A 43 -4.42 3.02 -19.54
CA LEU A 43 -4.18 2.35 -20.83
C LEU A 43 -3.54 0.97 -20.65
N LYS A 44 -2.58 0.84 -19.72
CA LYS A 44 -1.95 -0.45 -19.37
C LYS A 44 -3.01 -1.46 -18.89
N VAL A 45 -3.85 -1.03 -17.96
CA VAL A 45 -4.95 -1.86 -17.42
C VAL A 45 -5.94 -2.23 -18.54
N LEU A 46 -6.45 -1.27 -19.28
CA LEU A 46 -7.43 -1.51 -20.36
C LEU A 46 -6.88 -2.49 -21.40
N LYS A 47 -5.61 -2.33 -21.79
CA LYS A 47 -4.96 -3.23 -22.74
C LYS A 47 -4.90 -4.67 -22.19
N ALA A 48 -4.54 -4.88 -20.94
CA ALA A 48 -4.48 -6.21 -20.33
C ALA A 48 -5.87 -6.89 -20.33
N PHE A 49 -6.94 -6.15 -20.04
CA PHE A 49 -8.31 -6.65 -20.11
C PHE A 49 -8.70 -7.08 -21.53
N GLN A 50 -8.38 -6.26 -22.54
CA GLN A 50 -8.69 -6.52 -23.93
C GLN A 50 -7.89 -7.70 -24.50
N ASP A 51 -6.57 -7.75 -24.23
CA ASP A 51 -5.70 -8.83 -24.72
C ASP A 51 -6.12 -10.17 -24.12
N ASN A 52 -6.59 -10.21 -22.88
CA ASN A 52 -7.13 -11.38 -22.24
C ASN A 52 -8.58 -11.69 -22.63
N LYS A 53 -9.23 -10.87 -23.46
CA LYS A 53 -10.58 -11.10 -23.98
C LYS A 53 -11.58 -11.41 -22.86
N LEU A 54 -11.61 -10.57 -21.83
CA LEU A 54 -12.54 -10.72 -20.71
C LEU A 54 -13.99 -10.72 -21.23
N GLN A 55 -14.78 -11.72 -20.82
CA GLN A 55 -16.17 -11.92 -21.23
C GLN A 55 -17.11 -11.86 -20.03
N ALA A 56 -18.38 -11.60 -20.28
CA ALA A 56 -19.41 -11.60 -19.22
C ALA A 56 -19.54 -12.96 -18.52
N THR A 57 -19.27 -14.05 -19.22
CA THR A 57 -19.27 -15.42 -18.70
C THR A 57 -18.12 -15.70 -17.73
N ASP A 58 -17.01 -14.96 -17.80
CA ASP A 58 -15.86 -15.11 -16.91
C ASP A 58 -16.19 -14.68 -15.46
N PHE A 59 -17.32 -14.03 -15.24
CA PHE A 59 -17.81 -13.69 -13.90
C PHE A 59 -18.67 -14.77 -13.26
N ALA A 60 -18.84 -15.92 -13.90
CA ALA A 60 -19.55 -17.05 -13.31
C ALA A 60 -18.71 -17.66 -12.18
N SER A 61 -19.37 -18.03 -11.08
CA SER A 61 -18.73 -18.67 -9.95
C SER A 61 -18.66 -20.17 -10.12
N THR A 62 -17.60 -20.78 -9.63
CA THR A 62 -17.45 -22.21 -9.45
C THR A 62 -17.74 -22.61 -8.00
N THR A 63 -17.84 -23.91 -7.73
CA THR A 63 -18.07 -24.47 -6.40
C THR A 63 -17.07 -25.56 -6.04
N GLY A 64 -16.99 -25.94 -4.78
CA GLY A 64 -16.12 -27.03 -4.32
C GLY A 64 -14.66 -26.75 -4.56
N TYR A 65 -13.97 -27.60 -5.27
CA TYR A 65 -12.55 -27.44 -5.56
C TYR A 65 -12.24 -26.31 -6.53
N GLY A 66 -13.20 -25.85 -7.31
CA GLY A 66 -12.99 -24.78 -8.31
C GLY A 66 -12.06 -25.17 -9.46
N TYR A 67 -12.03 -26.45 -9.87
CA TYR A 67 -11.29 -26.87 -11.05
C TYR A 67 -11.84 -26.17 -12.28
N GLY A 68 -10.93 -25.63 -13.12
CA GLY A 68 -11.30 -24.97 -14.36
C GLY A 68 -12.08 -23.66 -14.16
N ASP A 69 -11.85 -22.96 -13.04
CA ASP A 69 -12.45 -21.63 -12.80
C ASP A 69 -11.88 -20.60 -13.78
N VAL A 70 -12.59 -20.41 -14.89
CA VAL A 70 -12.18 -19.51 -15.98
C VAL A 70 -12.03 -18.07 -15.49
N GLY A 71 -12.90 -17.63 -14.58
CA GLY A 71 -12.88 -16.27 -14.03
C GLY A 71 -11.62 -16.02 -13.18
N ARG A 72 -11.26 -16.98 -12.34
CA ARG A 72 -10.02 -16.96 -11.55
C ARG A 72 -8.81 -16.90 -12.47
N ASP A 73 -8.72 -17.82 -13.43
CA ASP A 73 -7.58 -17.93 -14.30
C ASP A 73 -7.42 -16.67 -15.18
N LYS A 74 -8.55 -16.09 -15.62
CA LYS A 74 -8.60 -14.82 -16.34
C LYS A 74 -8.13 -13.65 -15.46
N CYS A 75 -8.57 -13.59 -14.23
CA CYS A 75 -8.15 -12.57 -13.28
C CYS A 75 -6.62 -12.61 -13.06
N GLU A 76 -6.06 -13.79 -12.82
CA GLU A 76 -4.61 -13.98 -12.67
C GLU A 76 -3.83 -13.61 -13.94
N ALA A 77 -4.35 -13.95 -15.13
CA ALA A 77 -3.72 -13.57 -16.40
C ALA A 77 -3.70 -12.04 -16.61
N ILE A 78 -4.79 -11.34 -16.26
CA ILE A 78 -4.87 -9.88 -16.37
C ILE A 78 -3.86 -9.22 -15.40
N PHE A 79 -3.79 -9.65 -14.14
CA PHE A 79 -2.81 -9.14 -13.17
C PHE A 79 -1.37 -9.41 -13.64
N ARG A 80 -1.08 -10.63 -14.10
CA ARG A 80 0.21 -10.99 -14.69
C ARG A 80 0.65 -10.01 -15.79
N ASP A 81 -0.26 -9.69 -16.72
CA ASP A 81 0.05 -8.82 -17.86
C ASP A 81 0.23 -7.36 -17.44
N ILE A 82 -0.53 -6.87 -16.44
CA ILE A 82 -0.38 -5.53 -15.88
C ILE A 82 0.99 -5.37 -15.20
N PHE A 83 1.37 -6.32 -14.35
CA PHE A 83 2.63 -6.27 -13.60
C PHE A 83 3.83 -6.81 -14.38
N LYS A 84 3.65 -7.27 -15.64
CA LYS A 84 4.71 -7.85 -16.49
C LYS A 84 5.39 -9.06 -15.85
N ALA A 85 4.63 -9.85 -15.12
CA ALA A 85 5.08 -11.08 -14.50
C ALA A 85 5.03 -12.27 -15.46
N GLU A 86 5.72 -13.36 -15.12
CA GLU A 86 5.59 -14.63 -15.82
C GLU A 86 4.31 -15.36 -15.40
N ASP A 87 3.93 -15.24 -14.11
CA ASP A 87 2.73 -15.84 -13.55
C ASP A 87 2.23 -15.02 -12.33
N CYS A 88 1.00 -15.28 -11.90
CA CYS A 88 0.38 -14.55 -10.79
C CYS A 88 -0.59 -15.44 -10.00
N LEU A 89 -0.70 -15.18 -8.70
CA LEU A 89 -1.78 -15.64 -7.83
C LEU A 89 -2.61 -14.43 -7.42
N VAL A 90 -3.92 -14.50 -7.63
CA VAL A 90 -4.88 -13.49 -7.18
C VAL A 90 -6.04 -14.21 -6.48
N ARG A 91 -6.06 -14.19 -5.15
CA ARG A 91 -6.96 -15.06 -4.39
C ARG A 91 -7.64 -14.34 -3.24
N PRO A 92 -8.95 -14.47 -3.08
CA PRO A 92 -9.64 -13.99 -1.88
C PRO A 92 -9.23 -14.78 -0.62
N SER A 93 -8.71 -16.00 -0.77
CA SER A 93 -8.19 -16.83 0.34
C SER A 93 -6.84 -16.34 0.87
N ILE A 94 -6.14 -15.46 0.17
CA ILE A 94 -4.98 -14.74 0.71
C ILE A 94 -5.53 -13.56 1.53
N ALA A 95 -5.73 -13.76 2.83
CA ALA A 95 -6.57 -12.93 3.68
C ALA A 95 -6.11 -11.46 3.85
N SER A 96 -4.85 -11.15 3.54
CA SER A 96 -4.28 -9.80 3.71
C SER A 96 -2.97 -9.63 2.95
N GLY A 97 -2.43 -8.40 2.89
CA GLY A 97 -1.08 -8.14 2.39
C GLY A 97 -0.01 -8.87 3.21
N THR A 98 -0.12 -8.85 4.55
CA THR A 98 0.77 -9.59 5.45
C THR A 98 0.74 -11.10 5.15
N HIS A 99 -0.45 -11.65 4.88
CA HIS A 99 -0.58 -13.06 4.48
C HIS A 99 0.09 -13.32 3.12
N ALA A 100 -0.06 -12.44 2.13
CA ALA A 100 0.61 -12.58 0.83
C ALA A 100 2.14 -12.62 0.98
N LEU A 101 2.71 -11.71 1.78
CA LEU A 101 4.14 -11.66 2.06
C LEU A 101 4.61 -12.89 2.85
N SER A 102 3.86 -13.32 3.88
CA SER A 102 4.16 -14.55 4.63
C SER A 102 4.16 -15.79 3.75
N LEU A 103 3.16 -15.95 2.88
CA LEU A 103 3.08 -17.04 1.91
C LEU A 103 4.27 -17.04 0.95
N LEU A 104 4.65 -15.87 0.45
CA LEU A 104 5.79 -15.73 -0.45
C LEU A 104 7.09 -16.16 0.24
N MET A 105 7.36 -15.63 1.43
CA MET A 105 8.55 -15.98 2.19
C MET A 105 8.59 -17.47 2.55
N LYS A 106 7.50 -18.03 3.08
CA LYS A 106 7.40 -19.47 3.45
C LYS A 106 7.44 -20.41 2.23
N GLY A 107 6.96 -19.97 1.08
CA GLY A 107 7.02 -20.74 -0.15
C GLY A 107 8.41 -20.85 -0.76
N VAL A 108 9.27 -19.88 -0.50
CA VAL A 108 10.60 -19.76 -1.10
C VAL A 108 11.73 -20.16 -0.16
N LEU A 109 11.70 -19.65 1.08
CA LEU A 109 12.77 -19.84 2.05
C LEU A 109 12.70 -21.24 2.69
N LEU A 110 13.86 -21.83 2.90
CA LEU A 110 14.06 -23.12 3.56
C LEU A 110 14.90 -22.95 4.84
N PRO A 111 14.87 -23.91 5.78
CA PRO A 111 15.70 -23.87 6.96
C PRO A 111 17.19 -23.68 6.60
N GLY A 112 17.84 -22.70 7.21
CA GLY A 112 19.23 -22.29 6.91
C GLY A 112 19.35 -21.17 5.88
N ASP A 113 18.27 -20.79 5.18
CA ASP A 113 18.27 -19.60 4.34
C ASP A 113 18.17 -18.32 5.16
N LYS A 114 18.68 -17.22 4.62
CA LYS A 114 18.59 -15.88 5.22
C LYS A 114 17.74 -14.94 4.34
N LEU A 115 16.85 -14.21 5.01
CA LEU A 115 16.10 -13.07 4.47
C LEU A 115 16.85 -11.78 4.80
N LEU A 116 17.18 -10.97 3.79
CA LEU A 116 17.83 -9.67 3.97
C LEU A 116 16.90 -8.54 3.52
N TYR A 117 16.43 -7.69 4.45
CA TYR A 117 15.74 -6.44 4.11
C TYR A 117 16.73 -5.33 3.82
N ILE A 118 16.52 -4.58 2.74
CA ILE A 118 17.45 -3.50 2.32
C ILE A 118 16.83 -2.10 2.37
N THR A 119 15.73 -1.96 3.10
CA THR A 119 15.00 -0.70 3.30
C THR A 119 14.70 -0.43 4.78
N GLY A 120 15.59 -0.90 5.65
CA GLY A 120 15.40 -0.90 7.10
C GLY A 120 14.55 -2.06 7.59
N LEU A 121 14.16 -2.02 8.86
CA LEU A 121 13.23 -3.00 9.42
C LEU A 121 11.87 -2.96 8.70
N PRO A 122 11.24 -4.11 8.46
CA PRO A 122 9.88 -4.15 7.91
C PRO A 122 8.88 -3.55 8.90
N TYR A 123 7.67 -3.24 8.41
CA TYR A 123 6.60 -2.73 9.26
C TYR A 123 6.21 -3.72 10.37
N ASP A 124 5.65 -3.18 11.47
CA ASP A 124 5.51 -3.84 12.76
C ASP A 124 4.87 -5.26 12.67
N THR A 125 3.72 -5.42 12.01
CA THR A 125 3.08 -6.74 11.91
C THR A 125 3.88 -7.78 11.11
N LEU A 126 4.78 -7.35 10.22
CA LEU A 126 5.64 -8.27 9.49
C LEU A 126 6.87 -8.69 10.31
N GLN A 127 7.31 -7.88 11.27
CA GLN A 127 8.36 -8.24 12.22
C GLN A 127 7.96 -9.47 13.03
N GLU A 128 6.68 -9.57 13.41
CA GLU A 128 6.14 -10.75 14.08
C GLU A 128 6.12 -12.00 13.18
N VAL A 129 5.76 -11.85 11.88
CA VAL A 129 5.84 -12.93 10.89
C VAL A 129 7.27 -13.46 10.73
N ILE A 130 8.25 -12.57 10.78
CA ILE A 130 9.67 -12.94 10.67
C ILE A 130 10.17 -13.54 11.99
N GLY A 131 9.66 -13.09 13.13
CA GLY A 131 10.10 -13.50 14.48
C GLY A 131 11.21 -12.60 15.03
N ILE A 132 11.24 -11.33 14.59
CA ILE A 132 12.12 -10.28 15.15
C ILE A 132 11.53 -9.78 16.46
N GLU A 133 10.25 -9.51 16.47
CA GLU A 133 9.46 -9.08 17.63
C GLU A 133 8.26 -9.99 17.84
N GLY A 134 7.67 -9.92 19.06
CA GLY A 134 6.55 -10.76 19.43
C GLY A 134 6.94 -12.21 19.75
N ASN A 135 5.93 -13.02 20.07
CA ASN A 135 6.09 -14.43 20.43
C ASN A 135 5.11 -15.33 19.66
N SER A 136 4.57 -14.87 18.54
CA SER A 136 3.64 -15.67 17.74
C SER A 136 4.33 -16.92 17.19
N PRO A 137 3.73 -18.10 17.35
CA PRO A 137 4.28 -19.34 16.78
C PRO A 137 4.19 -19.32 15.25
N CYS A 138 4.90 -20.23 14.60
CA CYS A 138 4.93 -20.35 13.15
C CYS A 138 5.54 -19.15 12.40
N ASN A 139 6.40 -18.38 13.07
CA ASN A 139 7.21 -17.34 12.43
C ASN A 139 8.40 -17.95 11.66
N LEU A 140 9.08 -17.15 10.84
CA LEU A 140 10.20 -17.64 10.01
C LEU A 140 11.38 -18.14 10.84
N LYS A 141 11.68 -17.49 11.96
CA LYS A 141 12.76 -17.87 12.86
C LYS A 141 12.53 -19.26 13.46
N GLU A 142 11.30 -19.60 13.84
CA GLU A 142 10.92 -20.93 14.33
C GLU A 142 11.16 -22.01 13.24
N TYR A 143 11.01 -21.66 11.97
CA TYR A 143 11.31 -22.52 10.84
C TYR A 143 12.81 -22.57 10.45
N GLY A 144 13.69 -21.94 11.26
CA GLY A 144 15.13 -21.95 11.02
C GLY A 144 15.58 -21.04 9.89
N ILE A 145 14.85 -19.97 9.61
CA ILE A 145 15.19 -18.95 8.63
C ILE A 145 15.81 -17.78 9.36
N ASP A 146 17.00 -17.37 8.95
CA ASP A 146 17.71 -16.23 9.50
C ASP A 146 17.21 -14.91 8.90
N PHE A 147 17.41 -13.82 9.65
CA PHE A 147 17.03 -12.47 9.23
C PHE A 147 18.15 -11.47 9.48
N ASP A 148 18.32 -10.54 8.55
CA ASP A 148 19.14 -9.34 8.74
C ASP A 148 18.56 -8.18 7.92
N TYR A 149 19.03 -6.96 8.18
CA TYR A 149 18.59 -5.79 7.44
C TYR A 149 19.69 -4.75 7.23
N VAL A 150 19.47 -3.87 6.25
CA VAL A 150 20.31 -2.70 5.95
C VAL A 150 19.42 -1.47 6.02
N ASP A 151 19.82 -0.46 6.78
CA ASP A 151 19.13 0.82 6.84
C ASP A 151 19.37 1.64 5.58
N LEU A 152 18.45 2.56 5.31
CA LEU A 152 18.63 3.55 4.26
C LEU A 152 19.61 4.66 4.71
N VAL A 153 20.40 5.15 3.78
CA VAL A 153 21.26 6.34 3.97
C VAL A 153 20.68 7.47 3.10
N ASP A 154 20.30 8.56 3.72
CA ASP A 154 19.69 9.73 3.03
C ASP A 154 18.52 9.34 2.11
N ASN A 155 17.60 8.50 2.59
CA ASN A 155 16.49 7.90 1.83
C ASN A 155 16.91 7.04 0.63
N ASN A 156 18.16 6.62 0.53
CA ASN A 156 18.63 5.72 -0.53
C ASN A 156 19.05 4.37 0.02
N ILE A 157 18.93 3.33 -0.81
CA ILE A 157 19.41 1.99 -0.49
C ILE A 157 20.95 2.02 -0.49
N ASP A 158 21.57 1.62 0.63
CA ASP A 158 23.01 1.51 0.77
C ASP A 158 23.51 0.21 0.14
N LEU A 159 23.90 0.30 -1.14
CA LEU A 159 24.34 -0.87 -1.91
C LEU A 159 25.67 -1.46 -1.42
N GLU A 160 26.54 -0.66 -0.81
CA GLU A 160 27.80 -1.15 -0.25
C GLU A 160 27.55 -1.96 1.03
N ALA A 161 26.67 -1.48 1.90
CA ALA A 161 26.25 -2.23 3.07
C ALA A 161 25.48 -3.51 2.68
N VAL A 162 24.64 -3.46 1.63
CA VAL A 162 23.96 -4.65 1.09
C VAL A 162 25.00 -5.68 0.63
N GLU A 163 25.99 -5.29 -0.17
CA GLU A 163 27.05 -6.20 -0.65
C GLU A 163 27.80 -6.85 0.50
N SER A 164 28.12 -6.09 1.56
CA SER A 164 28.85 -6.61 2.71
C SER A 164 28.09 -7.65 3.53
N LYS A 165 26.74 -7.65 3.45
CA LYS A 165 25.85 -8.56 4.18
C LYS A 165 25.39 -9.78 3.37
N VAL A 166 25.59 -9.77 2.06
CA VAL A 166 25.20 -10.92 1.23
C VAL A 166 26.27 -12.00 1.29
N ASP A 167 25.93 -13.12 1.88
CA ASP A 167 26.70 -14.36 1.91
C ASP A 167 25.93 -15.51 1.24
N SER A 168 26.46 -16.72 1.27
CA SER A 168 25.86 -17.89 0.63
C SER A 168 24.52 -18.33 1.24
N SER A 169 24.18 -17.86 2.44
CA SER A 169 22.90 -18.14 3.11
C SER A 169 21.79 -17.19 2.66
N VAL A 170 22.12 -16.01 2.11
CA VAL A 170 21.11 -15.04 1.65
C VAL A 170 20.39 -15.57 0.42
N LYS A 171 19.17 -16.03 0.60
CA LYS A 171 18.33 -16.55 -0.48
C LYS A 171 17.40 -15.50 -1.07
N MET A 172 16.95 -14.57 -0.23
CA MET A 172 15.98 -13.53 -0.62
C MET A 172 16.41 -12.16 -0.07
N ILE A 173 16.39 -11.18 -0.96
CA ILE A 173 16.48 -9.76 -0.60
C ILE A 173 15.08 -9.17 -0.73
N ALA A 174 14.64 -8.44 0.31
CA ALA A 174 13.33 -7.82 0.39
C ALA A 174 13.42 -6.29 0.39
N ILE A 175 12.54 -5.67 -0.38
CA ILE A 175 12.35 -4.22 -0.46
C ILE A 175 10.93 -3.91 0.00
N GLN A 176 10.76 -3.13 1.07
CA GLN A 176 9.49 -2.53 1.44
C GLN A 176 9.39 -1.18 0.73
N ARG A 177 8.47 -1.05 -0.22
CA ARG A 177 8.33 0.14 -1.05
C ARG A 177 7.75 1.31 -0.27
N SER A 178 6.61 1.10 0.37
CA SER A 178 5.93 2.12 1.17
C SER A 178 6.66 2.42 2.48
N THR A 179 6.37 3.60 3.04
CA THR A 179 7.02 4.09 4.26
C THR A 179 6.60 3.33 5.52
N GLY A 180 5.38 2.75 5.57
CA GLY A 180 4.81 2.31 6.84
C GLY A 180 4.77 3.48 7.83
N TYR A 181 5.19 3.27 9.07
CA TYR A 181 5.37 4.33 10.09
C TYR A 181 6.79 4.93 10.13
N SER A 182 7.60 4.69 9.12
CA SER A 182 8.93 5.29 9.02
C SER A 182 8.86 6.72 8.49
N LEU A 183 9.73 7.58 9.02
CA LEU A 183 9.86 8.98 8.59
C LEU A 183 10.82 9.10 7.38
N ARG A 184 10.51 8.40 6.31
CA ARG A 184 11.26 8.38 5.06
C ARG A 184 10.34 8.53 3.85
N ASN A 185 10.89 8.85 2.71
CA ASN A 185 10.15 8.77 1.44
C ASN A 185 9.95 7.29 1.04
N ALA A 186 8.89 7.00 0.31
CA ALA A 186 8.69 5.70 -0.32
C ALA A 186 9.79 5.42 -1.35
N ILE A 187 10.18 4.15 -1.51
CA ILE A 187 11.21 3.75 -2.47
C ILE A 187 10.63 3.82 -3.89
N ASN A 188 11.21 4.66 -4.72
CA ASN A 188 10.77 4.86 -6.09
C ASN A 188 11.34 3.79 -7.03
N ILE A 189 10.77 3.71 -8.24
CA ILE A 189 11.14 2.69 -9.24
C ILE A 189 12.60 2.82 -9.68
N GLU A 190 13.17 4.02 -9.73
CA GLU A 190 14.58 4.22 -10.11
C GLU A 190 15.54 3.68 -9.05
N GLN A 191 15.20 3.85 -7.78
CA GLN A 191 15.97 3.26 -6.67
C GLN A 191 15.88 1.73 -6.69
N ILE A 192 14.69 1.18 -6.98
CA ILE A 192 14.48 -0.27 -7.14
C ILE A 192 15.29 -0.80 -8.34
N GLU A 193 15.24 -0.12 -9.50
CA GLU A 193 15.99 -0.49 -10.70
C GLU A 193 17.50 -0.53 -10.43
N LYS A 194 18.03 0.49 -9.78
CA LYS A 194 19.45 0.57 -9.39
C LYS A 194 19.84 -0.59 -8.47
N ALA A 195 19.02 -0.87 -7.45
CA ALA A 195 19.28 -1.96 -6.52
C ALA A 195 19.16 -3.33 -7.20
N ALA A 196 18.11 -3.55 -7.99
CA ALA A 196 17.89 -4.81 -8.68
C ALA A 196 19.04 -5.11 -9.66
N LYS A 197 19.47 -4.13 -10.45
CA LYS A 197 20.61 -4.28 -11.37
C LYS A 197 21.87 -4.65 -10.61
N PHE A 198 22.22 -3.91 -9.56
CA PHE A 198 23.40 -4.15 -8.75
C PHE A 198 23.41 -5.57 -8.14
N ILE A 199 22.27 -5.97 -7.55
CA ILE A 199 22.14 -7.28 -6.90
C ILE A 199 22.25 -8.40 -7.95
N LYS A 200 21.58 -8.26 -9.09
CA LYS A 200 21.60 -9.32 -10.12
C LYS A 200 22.95 -9.45 -10.84
N GLU A 201 23.70 -8.37 -10.95
CA GLU A 201 25.08 -8.42 -11.49
C GLU A 201 26.04 -9.17 -10.56
N LYS A 202 25.90 -9.04 -9.24
CA LYS A 202 26.80 -9.65 -8.26
C LYS A 202 26.30 -10.99 -7.70
N PHE A 203 24.99 -11.12 -7.54
CA PHE A 203 24.34 -12.25 -6.89
C PHE A 203 23.12 -12.73 -7.70
N PRO A 204 23.33 -13.29 -8.90
CA PRO A 204 22.25 -13.60 -9.86
C PRO A 204 21.20 -14.58 -9.31
N GLU A 205 21.57 -15.45 -8.37
CA GLU A 205 20.68 -16.45 -7.77
C GLU A 205 19.82 -15.92 -6.62
N VAL A 206 20.16 -14.75 -6.06
CA VAL A 206 19.40 -14.16 -4.97
C VAL A 206 18.07 -13.64 -5.51
N ILE A 207 16.98 -14.00 -4.85
CA ILE A 207 15.62 -13.58 -5.22
C ILE A 207 15.37 -12.18 -4.70
N ILE A 208 14.90 -11.27 -5.55
CA ILE A 208 14.49 -9.92 -5.17
C ILE A 208 12.98 -9.88 -5.05
N MET A 209 12.49 -9.74 -3.82
CA MET A 209 11.08 -9.58 -3.46
C MET A 209 10.77 -8.11 -3.19
N VAL A 210 9.62 -7.62 -3.66
CA VAL A 210 9.13 -6.30 -3.28
C VAL A 210 7.76 -6.42 -2.61
N ASP A 211 7.64 -5.90 -1.39
CA ASP A 211 6.34 -5.52 -0.82
C ASP A 211 5.87 -4.27 -1.57
N ASN A 212 4.91 -4.48 -2.48
CA ASN A 212 4.41 -3.45 -3.38
C ASN A 212 3.16 -2.73 -2.84
N CYS A 213 2.72 -3.06 -1.62
CA CYS A 213 1.58 -2.39 -0.99
C CYS A 213 1.73 -0.87 -1.04
N TYR A 214 0.68 -0.18 -1.49
CA TYR A 214 0.61 1.28 -1.70
C TYR A 214 1.45 1.83 -2.86
N GLY A 215 2.31 1.00 -3.49
CA GLY A 215 3.14 1.42 -4.61
C GLY A 215 2.51 1.17 -5.98
N GLU A 216 1.49 0.32 -6.05
CA GLU A 216 0.85 -0.04 -7.32
C GLU A 216 0.22 1.19 -7.99
N PHE A 217 0.49 1.36 -9.27
CA PHE A 217 0.02 2.48 -10.11
C PHE A 217 0.48 3.88 -9.69
N THR A 218 1.41 4.01 -8.74
CA THR A 218 1.96 5.29 -8.32
C THR A 218 3.07 5.81 -9.24
N GLU A 219 3.55 4.97 -10.14
CA GLU A 219 4.57 5.29 -11.14
C GLU A 219 4.26 4.64 -12.48
N TYR A 220 5.04 4.97 -13.54
CA TYR A 220 4.83 4.43 -14.90
C TYR A 220 5.21 2.95 -15.02
N LYS A 221 6.18 2.48 -14.23
CA LYS A 221 6.65 1.09 -14.21
C LYS A 221 6.37 0.45 -12.85
N GLU A 222 6.31 -0.87 -12.86
CA GLU A 222 6.20 -1.70 -11.66
C GLU A 222 7.54 -2.42 -11.37
N PRO A 223 7.79 -2.90 -10.15
CA PRO A 223 9.11 -3.44 -9.78
C PRO A 223 9.62 -4.60 -10.64
N ILE A 224 8.73 -5.43 -11.19
CA ILE A 224 9.13 -6.54 -12.09
C ILE A 224 9.71 -6.00 -13.41
N GLU A 225 9.17 -4.89 -13.91
CA GLU A 225 9.65 -4.25 -15.15
C GLU A 225 11.09 -3.73 -15.02
N VAL A 226 11.59 -3.61 -13.80
CA VAL A 226 12.93 -3.07 -13.50
C VAL A 226 13.87 -4.11 -12.86
N GLY A 227 13.52 -5.40 -12.96
CA GLY A 227 14.42 -6.50 -12.65
C GLY A 227 14.18 -7.23 -11.33
N CYS A 228 13.09 -6.92 -10.61
CA CYS A 228 12.69 -7.72 -9.45
C CYS A 228 12.08 -9.06 -9.89
N ASP A 229 12.22 -10.07 -9.04
CA ASP A 229 11.75 -11.43 -9.34
C ASP A 229 10.28 -11.65 -8.98
N VAL A 230 9.80 -10.98 -7.93
CA VAL A 230 8.45 -11.18 -7.40
C VAL A 230 7.99 -9.98 -6.58
N ILE A 231 6.70 -9.69 -6.69
CA ILE A 231 6.00 -8.69 -5.89
C ILE A 231 4.83 -9.34 -5.16
N ALA A 232 4.45 -8.77 -4.03
CA ALA A 232 3.23 -9.16 -3.32
C ALA A 232 2.51 -7.92 -2.77
N GLY A 233 1.20 -8.03 -2.61
CA GLY A 233 0.39 -6.95 -2.06
C GLY A 233 -1.04 -7.36 -1.74
N SER A 234 -1.81 -6.40 -1.29
CA SER A 234 -3.21 -6.56 -0.86
C SER A 234 -4.18 -6.10 -1.93
N LEU A 235 -5.24 -6.88 -2.16
CA LEU A 235 -6.32 -6.49 -3.07
C LEU A 235 -7.24 -5.40 -2.50
N ILE A 236 -7.29 -5.20 -1.18
CA ILE A 236 -8.10 -4.13 -0.57
C ILE A 236 -7.38 -2.77 -0.52
N LYS A 237 -6.17 -2.69 -1.09
CA LYS A 237 -5.39 -1.45 -1.25
C LYS A 237 -5.52 -0.93 -2.68
N ASN A 238 -4.46 -0.33 -3.23
CA ASN A 238 -4.49 0.28 -4.57
C ASN A 238 -5.11 -0.60 -5.65
N PRO A 239 -4.72 -1.90 -5.81
CA PRO A 239 -5.24 -2.72 -6.90
C PRO A 239 -6.74 -2.98 -6.86
N GLY A 240 -7.32 -2.89 -5.68
CA GLY A 240 -8.76 -3.13 -5.51
C GLY A 240 -9.64 -1.92 -5.74
N GLY A 241 -9.07 -0.71 -5.88
CA GLY A 241 -9.81 0.51 -6.20
C GLY A 241 -11.02 0.78 -5.31
N GLY A 242 -10.98 0.37 -4.03
CA GLY A 242 -12.08 0.49 -3.08
C GLY A 242 -13.27 -0.43 -3.34
N ILE A 243 -13.15 -1.44 -4.23
CA ILE A 243 -14.25 -2.35 -4.62
C ILE A 243 -13.93 -3.82 -4.32
N ALA A 244 -12.67 -4.22 -4.38
CA ALA A 244 -12.29 -5.60 -4.08
C ALA A 244 -12.57 -5.91 -2.61
N LEU A 245 -13.36 -6.97 -2.36
CA LEU A 245 -13.90 -7.27 -1.04
C LEU A 245 -12.86 -7.86 -0.08
N SER A 246 -11.85 -8.55 -0.58
CA SER A 246 -10.81 -9.24 0.19
C SER A 246 -9.72 -9.73 -0.74
N GLY A 247 -8.62 -10.19 -0.17
CA GLY A 247 -7.64 -10.96 -0.90
C GLY A 247 -6.26 -10.30 -0.99
N GLY A 248 -5.36 -11.07 -1.60
CA GLY A 248 -4.00 -10.65 -1.92
C GLY A 248 -3.58 -11.13 -3.29
N TYR A 249 -2.49 -10.57 -3.78
CA TYR A 249 -1.85 -11.01 -5.02
C TYR A 249 -0.36 -11.25 -4.79
N ILE A 250 0.18 -12.17 -5.57
CA ILE A 250 1.63 -12.44 -5.67
C ILE A 250 1.92 -12.65 -7.15
N ALA A 251 2.79 -11.83 -7.72
CA ALA A 251 3.12 -11.86 -9.15
C ALA A 251 4.63 -11.89 -9.34
N GLY A 252 5.13 -12.70 -10.28
CA GLY A 252 6.57 -12.81 -10.49
C GLY A 252 6.96 -13.97 -11.39
N LYS A 253 8.18 -14.48 -11.18
CA LYS A 253 8.69 -15.65 -11.91
C LYS A 253 7.81 -16.86 -11.66
N LYS A 254 7.50 -17.61 -12.72
CA LYS A 254 6.63 -18.78 -12.65
C LYS A 254 7.10 -19.81 -11.61
N SER A 255 8.40 -20.08 -11.53
CA SER A 255 8.99 -21.02 -10.57
C SER A 255 8.74 -20.63 -9.12
N ILE A 256 8.68 -19.33 -8.81
CA ILE A 256 8.34 -18.79 -7.49
C ILE A 256 6.84 -18.95 -7.23
N ILE A 257 6.01 -18.58 -8.20
CA ILE A 257 4.55 -18.67 -8.09
C ILE A 257 4.09 -20.11 -7.89
N ASP A 258 4.69 -21.08 -8.58
CA ASP A 258 4.39 -22.50 -8.41
C ASP A 258 4.68 -22.98 -6.97
N ARG A 259 5.79 -22.55 -6.37
CA ARG A 259 6.11 -22.85 -4.96
C ARG A 259 5.11 -22.24 -3.99
N VAL A 260 4.80 -20.96 -4.17
CA VAL A 260 3.85 -20.24 -3.33
C VAL A 260 2.44 -20.83 -3.44
N ALA A 261 2.03 -21.26 -4.63
CA ALA A 261 0.74 -21.92 -4.84
C ALA A 261 0.65 -23.25 -4.06
N ASN A 262 1.74 -24.04 -4.03
CA ASN A 262 1.80 -25.25 -3.22
C ASN A 262 1.79 -24.96 -1.71
N THR A 263 2.30 -23.80 -1.27
CA THR A 263 2.22 -23.36 0.13
C THR A 263 0.82 -22.89 0.48
N LEU A 264 0.15 -22.20 -0.45
CA LEU A 264 -1.21 -21.69 -0.26
C LEU A 264 -2.24 -22.83 -0.17
N THR A 265 -2.07 -23.88 -0.92
CA THR A 265 -3.00 -25.02 -1.02
C THR A 265 -2.40 -26.28 -0.40
N ALA A 266 -1.73 -27.10 -1.20
CA ALA A 266 -0.91 -28.22 -0.77
C ALA A 266 0.06 -28.63 -1.88
N PRO A 267 1.20 -29.27 -1.54
CA PRO A 267 2.11 -29.84 -2.55
C PRO A 267 1.36 -30.80 -3.48
N GLY A 268 1.54 -30.57 -4.80
CA GLY A 268 0.87 -31.35 -5.84
C GLY A 268 -0.51 -30.85 -6.27
N ILE A 269 -1.08 -29.87 -5.55
CA ILE A 269 -2.36 -29.21 -5.91
C ILE A 269 -2.10 -27.86 -6.57
N GLY A 270 -1.28 -27.01 -5.94
CA GLY A 270 -0.86 -25.73 -6.51
C GLY A 270 -2.02 -24.80 -6.88
N LYS A 271 -1.99 -24.27 -8.10
CA LYS A 271 -2.96 -23.29 -8.62
C LYS A 271 -4.31 -23.88 -9.06
N GLU A 272 -4.42 -25.21 -9.20
CA GLU A 272 -5.56 -25.87 -9.85
C GLU A 272 -6.88 -25.74 -9.07
N VAL A 273 -6.81 -25.45 -7.78
CA VAL A 273 -7.98 -25.36 -6.90
C VAL A 273 -8.11 -23.99 -6.27
N GLY A 274 -9.27 -23.75 -5.69
CA GLY A 274 -9.64 -22.55 -4.95
C GLY A 274 -10.69 -21.74 -5.69
N ILE A 275 -11.88 -21.67 -5.10
CA ILE A 275 -12.97 -20.84 -5.63
C ILE A 275 -12.74 -19.37 -5.29
N THR A 276 -13.36 -18.48 -6.06
CA THR A 276 -13.26 -17.03 -5.89
C THR A 276 -14.37 -16.46 -4.99
N PHE A 277 -15.26 -17.30 -4.47
CA PHE A 277 -16.43 -16.89 -3.65
C PHE A 277 -17.29 -15.82 -4.36
N GLY A 278 -17.33 -15.82 -5.69
CA GLY A 278 -18.06 -14.82 -6.50
C GLY A 278 -17.41 -13.43 -6.55
N THR A 279 -16.19 -13.26 -6.03
CA THR A 279 -15.53 -11.94 -5.93
C THR A 279 -14.83 -11.50 -7.22
N THR A 280 -14.72 -12.35 -8.24
CA THR A 280 -14.01 -12.05 -9.50
C THR A 280 -14.45 -10.73 -10.13
N ARG A 281 -15.77 -10.48 -10.18
CA ARG A 281 -16.30 -9.21 -10.73
C ARG A 281 -15.81 -8.00 -9.94
N ASN A 282 -15.90 -8.03 -8.60
CA ASN A 282 -15.46 -6.93 -7.74
C ASN A 282 -13.96 -6.71 -7.87
N THR A 283 -13.15 -7.78 -7.87
CA THR A 283 -11.70 -7.70 -8.04
C THR A 283 -11.31 -7.05 -9.36
N LEU A 284 -11.91 -7.50 -10.48
CA LEU A 284 -11.61 -6.96 -11.81
C LEU A 284 -12.16 -5.55 -12.01
N GLN A 285 -13.35 -5.24 -11.50
CA GLN A 285 -13.90 -3.88 -11.55
C GLN A 285 -13.04 -2.91 -10.71
N GLY A 286 -12.61 -3.35 -9.54
CA GLY A 286 -11.68 -2.59 -8.70
C GLY A 286 -10.35 -2.34 -9.41
N LEU A 287 -9.76 -3.37 -10.02
CA LEU A 287 -8.54 -3.26 -10.80
C LEU A 287 -8.68 -2.28 -11.99
N PHE A 288 -9.82 -2.30 -12.66
CA PHE A 288 -10.11 -1.33 -13.74
C PHE A 288 -10.11 0.12 -13.23
N LEU A 289 -10.63 0.36 -12.03
CA LEU A 289 -10.68 1.68 -11.41
C LEU A 289 -9.38 2.04 -10.66
N ALA A 290 -8.52 1.08 -10.37
CA ALA A 290 -7.34 1.25 -9.53
C ALA A 290 -6.42 2.42 -9.94
N PRO A 291 -6.08 2.65 -11.23
CA PRO A 291 -5.29 3.81 -11.62
C PRO A 291 -5.93 5.14 -11.21
N LYS A 292 -7.25 5.29 -11.46
CA LYS A 292 -8.00 6.49 -11.08
C LYS A 292 -8.00 6.71 -9.56
N ILE A 293 -8.35 5.67 -8.80
CA ILE A 293 -8.46 5.78 -7.34
C ILE A 293 -7.09 6.02 -6.69
N THR A 294 -6.03 5.39 -7.19
CA THR A 294 -4.66 5.64 -6.71
C THR A 294 -4.26 7.10 -6.91
N ILE A 295 -4.59 7.70 -8.06
CA ILE A 295 -4.27 9.10 -8.31
C ILE A 295 -5.14 10.05 -7.46
N GLU A 296 -6.40 9.75 -7.20
CA GLU A 296 -7.21 10.51 -6.24
C GLU A 296 -6.56 10.50 -4.83
N ALA A 297 -6.07 9.34 -4.39
CA ALA A 297 -5.34 9.20 -3.12
C ALA A 297 -4.02 9.99 -3.11
N MET A 298 -3.23 9.94 -4.20
CA MET A 298 -1.98 10.70 -4.32
C MET A 298 -2.23 12.22 -4.32
N LYS A 299 -3.25 12.71 -5.04
CA LYS A 299 -3.68 14.11 -4.99
C LYS A 299 -4.07 14.52 -3.59
N SER A 300 -4.78 13.64 -2.87
CA SER A 300 -5.21 13.88 -1.49
C SER A 300 -4.02 14.01 -0.55
N ALA A 301 -3.07 13.09 -0.62
CA ALA A 301 -1.84 13.15 0.17
C ALA A 301 -1.01 14.41 -0.14
N LEU A 302 -0.93 14.82 -1.40
CA LEU A 302 -0.24 16.04 -1.82
C LEU A 302 -0.95 17.31 -1.29
N LEU A 303 -2.29 17.34 -1.29
CA LEU A 303 -3.06 18.44 -0.71
C LEU A 303 -2.77 18.61 0.78
N PHE A 304 -2.86 17.51 1.54
CA PHE A 304 -2.57 17.53 2.98
C PHE A 304 -1.13 17.97 3.26
N SER A 305 -0.16 17.47 2.49
CA SER A 305 1.24 17.92 2.59
C SER A 305 1.36 19.44 2.38
N HIS A 306 0.74 19.98 1.34
CA HIS A 306 0.82 21.41 1.02
C HIS A 306 0.15 22.30 2.09
N VAL A 307 -1.07 21.93 2.52
CA VAL A 307 -1.80 22.66 3.53
C VAL A 307 -1.06 22.67 4.86
N PHE A 308 -0.57 21.53 5.32
CA PHE A 308 0.13 21.43 6.61
C PHE A 308 1.51 22.08 6.57
N LYS A 309 2.22 22.03 5.43
CA LYS A 309 3.46 22.81 5.23
C LYS A 309 3.18 24.31 5.35
N LYS A 310 2.11 24.81 4.74
CA LYS A 310 1.66 26.22 4.85
C LYS A 310 1.29 26.61 6.29
N LEU A 311 0.77 25.68 7.08
CA LEU A 311 0.48 25.85 8.50
C LEU A 311 1.71 25.71 9.42
N GLY A 312 2.92 25.50 8.86
CA GLY A 312 4.18 25.45 9.59
C GLY A 312 4.58 24.06 10.11
N PHE A 313 3.94 23.00 9.62
CA PHE A 313 4.30 21.62 9.95
C PHE A 313 5.22 21.01 8.88
N LYS A 314 6.10 20.11 9.31
CA LYS A 314 6.90 19.29 8.38
C LYS A 314 6.07 18.11 7.92
N THR A 315 6.13 17.82 6.61
CA THR A 315 5.48 16.66 6.00
C THR A 315 6.50 15.78 5.27
N ILE A 316 6.22 14.48 5.18
CA ILE A 316 7.04 13.50 4.48
C ILE A 316 6.08 12.60 3.65
N PRO A 317 6.24 12.53 2.32
CA PRO A 317 7.12 13.38 1.50
C PRO A 317 6.79 14.87 1.59
N ASP A 318 7.78 15.74 1.34
CA ASP A 318 7.51 17.18 1.16
C ASP A 318 6.67 17.39 -0.12
N VAL A 319 6.16 18.60 -0.29
CA VAL A 319 5.35 18.98 -1.46
C VAL A 319 6.13 18.78 -2.77
N GLU A 320 7.42 19.08 -2.77
CA GLU A 320 8.28 19.01 -3.96
C GLU A 320 8.84 17.60 -4.21
N ASP A 321 8.77 16.71 -3.22
CA ASP A 321 9.29 15.37 -3.35
C ASP A 321 8.48 14.53 -4.34
N ARG A 322 9.15 13.56 -4.96
CA ARG A 322 8.49 12.50 -5.72
C ARG A 322 7.70 11.61 -4.77
N ARG A 323 6.48 11.25 -5.17
CA ARG A 323 5.62 10.34 -4.42
C ARG A 323 5.55 8.99 -5.12
N SER A 324 5.85 7.94 -4.37
CA SER A 324 5.84 6.56 -4.84
C SER A 324 4.96 5.65 -3.97
N ASP A 325 4.12 6.27 -3.14
CA ASP A 325 3.01 5.68 -2.41
C ASP A 325 1.90 6.74 -2.22
N ILE A 326 0.86 6.39 -1.44
CA ILE A 326 -0.30 7.25 -1.18
C ILE A 326 -0.27 7.89 0.22
N ILE A 327 0.84 7.76 0.95
CA ILE A 327 0.94 8.20 2.35
C ILE A 327 1.47 9.64 2.43
N CYS A 328 0.96 10.38 3.40
CA CYS A 328 1.50 11.66 3.86
C CYS A 328 1.67 11.61 5.38
N ALA A 329 2.91 11.55 5.84
CA ALA A 329 3.24 11.69 7.25
C ALA A 329 3.31 13.19 7.62
N ILE A 330 2.56 13.61 8.62
CA ILE A 330 2.48 15.00 9.09
C ILE A 330 3.02 15.04 10.52
N ILE A 331 4.15 15.71 10.74
CA ILE A 331 4.78 15.79 12.05
C ILE A 331 4.09 16.88 12.88
N LEU A 332 3.16 16.46 13.72
CA LEU A 332 2.30 17.35 14.51
C LEU A 332 2.91 17.76 15.85
N LYS A 333 3.96 17.08 16.33
CA LYS A 333 4.76 17.39 17.54
C LYS A 333 3.97 17.41 18.86
N ASN A 334 2.73 16.92 18.86
CA ASN A 334 1.87 16.93 20.04
C ASN A 334 0.80 15.85 19.91
N GLU A 335 0.56 15.10 20.99
CA GLU A 335 -0.43 14.03 21.06
C GLU A 335 -1.84 14.54 20.73
N GLU A 336 -2.26 15.66 21.32
CA GLU A 336 -3.60 16.21 21.15
C GLU A 336 -3.88 16.55 19.68
N ARG A 337 -2.88 17.04 18.94
CA ARG A 337 -3.00 17.32 17.51
C ARG A 337 -3.21 16.04 16.69
N VAL A 338 -2.47 14.96 17.00
CA VAL A 338 -2.64 13.66 16.34
C VAL A 338 -4.05 13.12 16.58
N VAL A 339 -4.49 13.16 17.82
CA VAL A 339 -5.84 12.70 18.21
C VAL A 339 -6.91 13.51 17.48
N GLU A 340 -6.80 14.84 17.46
CA GLU A 340 -7.79 15.69 16.79
C GLU A 340 -7.76 15.56 15.28
N PHE A 341 -6.58 15.38 14.69
CA PHE A 341 -6.43 15.08 13.26
C PHE A 341 -7.20 13.81 12.90
N CYS A 342 -6.93 12.71 13.60
CA CYS A 342 -7.60 11.43 13.34
C CYS A 342 -9.11 11.51 13.55
N ARG A 343 -9.58 12.19 14.61
CA ARG A 343 -11.02 12.42 14.84
C ARG A 343 -11.68 13.18 13.71
N SER A 344 -11.01 14.19 13.18
CA SER A 344 -11.52 14.99 12.07
C SER A 344 -11.58 14.20 10.75
N ILE A 345 -10.64 13.28 10.53
CA ILE A 345 -10.68 12.34 9.40
C ILE A 345 -11.85 11.36 9.58
N GLN A 346 -12.06 10.79 10.78
CA GLN A 346 -13.19 9.92 11.06
C GLN A 346 -14.52 10.62 10.80
N GLU A 347 -14.68 11.85 11.28
CA GLU A 347 -15.87 12.70 11.04
C GLU A 347 -16.10 12.98 9.55
N SER A 348 -15.07 12.87 8.72
CA SER A 348 -15.13 13.09 7.27
C SER A 348 -15.33 11.81 6.46
N SER A 349 -15.38 10.67 7.12
CA SER A 349 -15.60 9.37 6.50
C SER A 349 -17.06 9.17 6.08
N VAL A 350 -17.32 8.20 5.20
CA VAL A 350 -18.70 7.90 4.74
C VAL A 350 -19.39 6.86 5.64
N VAL A 351 -18.60 5.96 6.22
CA VAL A 351 -19.07 4.96 7.18
C VAL A 351 -18.59 5.38 8.56
N ASP A 352 -19.42 5.19 9.58
CA ASP A 352 -19.10 5.48 10.99
C ASP A 352 -18.59 6.91 11.27
N SER A 353 -18.99 7.89 10.47
CA SER A 353 -18.59 9.29 10.65
C SER A 353 -18.99 9.89 12.00
N HIS A 354 -19.96 9.31 12.68
CA HIS A 354 -20.44 9.70 14.01
C HIS A 354 -19.63 9.08 15.16
N VAL A 355 -18.75 8.12 14.87
CA VAL A 355 -17.89 7.47 15.86
C VAL A 355 -16.69 8.36 16.19
N VAL A 356 -16.34 8.44 17.45
CA VAL A 356 -15.18 9.20 17.92
C VAL A 356 -14.06 8.24 18.28
N PRO A 357 -12.99 8.15 17.47
CA PRO A 357 -11.86 7.28 17.78
C PRO A 357 -11.09 7.80 18.99
N TYR A 358 -10.48 6.88 19.72
CA TYR A 358 -9.59 7.16 20.84
C TYR A 358 -8.35 6.27 20.79
N PRO A 359 -7.23 6.72 21.38
CA PRO A 359 -6.01 5.90 21.45
C PRO A 359 -6.23 4.63 22.28
N TRP A 360 -5.76 3.50 21.78
CA TRP A 360 -5.89 2.22 22.47
C TRP A 360 -4.68 1.32 22.18
N ASP A 361 -4.52 0.28 23.01
CA ASP A 361 -3.44 -0.68 22.89
C ASP A 361 -3.78 -1.67 21.76
N MET A 362 -3.10 -1.54 20.62
CA MET A 362 -3.30 -2.41 19.46
C MET A 362 -2.33 -3.60 19.51
N PRO A 363 -2.79 -4.81 19.15
CA PRO A 363 -1.89 -5.96 18.97
C PRO A 363 -0.79 -5.66 17.95
N GLY A 364 0.47 -5.95 18.31
CA GLY A 364 1.63 -5.73 17.45
C GLY A 364 2.21 -4.30 17.49
N TYR A 365 1.81 -3.48 18.48
CA TYR A 365 2.35 -2.14 18.68
C TYR A 365 2.69 -1.91 20.16
N ASP A 366 3.85 -1.34 20.43
CA ASP A 366 4.29 -1.01 21.80
C ASP A 366 3.60 0.24 22.34
N ASP A 367 3.32 1.20 21.49
CA ASP A 367 2.63 2.45 21.82
C ASP A 367 1.14 2.38 21.51
N LYS A 368 0.35 3.17 22.22
CA LYS A 368 -1.05 3.36 21.84
C LYS A 368 -1.14 3.96 20.47
N VAL A 369 -2.08 3.46 19.68
CA VAL A 369 -2.35 3.95 18.32
C VAL A 369 -3.78 4.49 18.28
N ILE A 370 -3.98 5.64 17.63
CA ILE A 370 -5.29 6.10 17.22
C ILE A 370 -5.46 5.82 15.73
N MET A 371 -6.59 5.24 15.36
CA MET A 371 -6.95 4.97 13.95
C MET A 371 -8.29 5.63 13.62
N ALA A 372 -8.32 6.30 12.48
CA ALA A 372 -9.53 6.79 11.85
C ALA A 372 -9.71 6.07 10.52
N SER A 373 -10.77 5.31 10.40
CA SER A 373 -11.16 4.59 9.20
C SER A 373 -12.67 4.43 9.19
N GLY A 374 -13.31 4.92 8.15
CA GLY A 374 -14.73 4.75 7.91
C GLY A 374 -14.93 4.32 6.47
N SER A 375 -14.54 3.09 6.17
CA SER A 375 -14.43 2.53 4.84
C SER A 375 -15.57 1.55 4.52
N PHE A 376 -15.93 1.43 3.24
CA PHE A 376 -16.87 0.41 2.75
C PHE A 376 -16.26 -1.00 2.82
N ILE A 377 -14.94 -1.08 2.65
CA ILE A 377 -14.17 -2.32 2.76
C ILE A 377 -13.30 -2.21 4.01
N ASP A 378 -13.59 -3.03 5.00
CA ASP A 378 -12.87 -3.01 6.29
C ASP A 378 -11.36 -3.21 6.09
N GLY A 379 -10.56 -2.31 6.70
CA GLY A 379 -9.11 -2.29 6.53
C GLY A 379 -8.60 -1.72 5.21
N SER A 380 -9.49 -1.19 4.35
CA SER A 380 -9.10 -0.56 3.07
C SER A 380 -8.56 0.84 3.28
N SER A 381 -7.23 0.96 3.33
CA SER A 381 -6.56 2.25 3.49
C SER A 381 -6.42 3.06 2.19
N ILE A 382 -6.90 2.55 1.05
CA ILE A 382 -7.11 3.35 -0.16
C ILE A 382 -8.35 4.26 -0.02
N GLU A 383 -9.28 3.92 0.84
CA GLU A 383 -10.33 4.81 1.30
C GLU A 383 -9.75 5.81 2.31
N ILE A 384 -10.43 6.92 2.57
CA ILE A 384 -9.86 7.96 3.44
C ILE A 384 -9.61 7.42 4.85
N SER A 385 -8.38 7.52 5.31
CA SER A 385 -7.98 7.06 6.63
C SER A 385 -6.81 7.87 7.18
N ALA A 386 -6.65 7.85 8.49
CA ALA A 386 -5.47 8.37 9.17
C ALA A 386 -5.21 7.56 10.43
N ASP A 387 -3.95 7.33 10.71
CA ASP A 387 -3.52 6.70 11.93
C ASP A 387 -2.28 7.41 12.52
N GLY A 388 -2.01 7.17 13.79
CA GLY A 388 -0.84 7.73 14.45
C GLY A 388 -0.52 6.99 15.74
N PRO A 389 0.67 6.36 15.83
CA PRO A 389 1.20 5.92 17.10
C PRO A 389 1.50 7.13 18.00
N LEU A 390 1.11 7.06 19.27
CA LEU A 390 1.26 8.16 20.22
C LEU A 390 2.65 8.15 20.86
N ARG A 391 3.65 8.37 20.02
CA ARG A 391 5.06 8.52 20.42
C ARG A 391 5.69 9.72 19.70
N GLU A 392 6.73 10.29 20.28
CA GLU A 392 7.48 11.36 19.61
C GLU A 392 8.05 10.90 18.26
N PRO A 393 8.02 11.77 17.25
CA PRO A 393 7.64 13.20 17.27
C PRO A 393 6.15 13.48 17.03
N TYR A 394 5.23 12.56 17.34
CA TYR A 394 3.78 12.65 17.19
C TYR A 394 3.36 12.95 15.74
N VAL A 395 3.23 11.88 14.99
CA VAL A 395 2.97 11.92 13.54
C VAL A 395 1.58 11.38 13.23
N ALA A 396 0.84 12.09 12.40
CA ALA A 396 -0.34 11.54 11.77
C ALA A 396 0.02 11.06 10.35
N TYR A 397 -0.31 9.82 10.04
CA TYR A 397 -0.15 9.20 8.72
C TYR A 397 -1.50 9.24 8.00
N PHE A 398 -1.65 10.20 7.12
CA PHE A 398 -2.83 10.33 6.27
C PHE A 398 -2.65 9.50 5.01
N GLN A 399 -3.71 8.81 4.57
CA GLN A 399 -3.68 7.99 3.36
C GLN A 399 -5.07 7.82 2.75
N GLY A 400 -5.09 7.54 1.46
CA GLY A 400 -6.31 7.22 0.74
C GLY A 400 -7.14 8.44 0.36
N SER A 401 -8.16 8.19 -0.25
CA SER A 401 -9.45 8.79 -0.56
C SER A 401 -9.94 8.28 -1.91
N LEU A 402 -11.12 7.71 -1.97
CA LEU A 402 -11.75 7.27 -3.23
C LEU A 402 -12.18 8.47 -4.10
N SER A 403 -12.31 9.63 -3.50
CA SER A 403 -12.70 10.87 -4.17
C SER A 403 -11.89 12.04 -3.61
N TYR A 404 -11.16 12.71 -4.48
CA TYR A 404 -10.41 13.92 -4.11
C TYR A 404 -11.30 15.00 -3.47
N ASN A 405 -12.55 15.13 -3.93
CA ASN A 405 -13.50 16.10 -3.34
C ASN A 405 -13.82 15.77 -1.87
N GLN A 406 -13.84 14.49 -1.49
CA GLN A 406 -13.98 14.10 -0.08
C GLN A 406 -12.75 14.54 0.72
N ALA A 407 -11.55 14.29 0.21
CA ALA A 407 -10.30 14.69 0.86
C ALA A 407 -10.19 16.22 0.99
N LEU A 408 -10.65 16.97 -0.03
CA LEU A 408 -10.69 18.43 0.00
C LEU A 408 -11.55 18.92 1.17
N LEU A 409 -12.77 18.37 1.34
CA LEU A 409 -13.64 18.68 2.46
C LEU A 409 -13.03 18.21 3.79
N ALA A 410 -12.49 17.01 3.84
CA ALA A 410 -11.84 16.47 5.04
C ALA A 410 -10.70 17.37 5.51
N CYS A 411 -9.86 17.85 4.60
CA CYS A 411 -8.78 18.79 4.90
C CYS A 411 -9.32 20.10 5.52
N MET A 412 -10.40 20.65 4.98
CA MET A 412 -11.07 21.83 5.55
C MET A 412 -11.56 21.58 6.96
N LYS A 413 -12.18 20.42 7.23
CA LYS A 413 -12.66 20.03 8.56
C LYS A 413 -11.51 19.84 9.56
N VAL A 414 -10.43 19.20 9.14
CA VAL A 414 -9.23 19.04 9.97
C VAL A 414 -8.65 20.39 10.37
N VAL A 415 -8.48 21.32 9.41
CA VAL A 415 -7.96 22.68 9.68
C VAL A 415 -8.90 23.43 10.64
N LYS A 416 -10.21 23.37 10.40
CA LYS A 416 -11.23 24.00 11.27
C LYS A 416 -11.14 23.46 12.70
N ASN A 417 -11.14 22.14 12.86
CA ASN A 417 -11.19 21.50 14.18
C ASN A 417 -9.92 21.76 14.99
N LEU A 418 -8.75 21.69 14.34
CA LEU A 418 -7.48 22.05 14.97
C LEU A 418 -7.45 23.52 15.41
N LYS A 419 -7.92 24.43 14.54
CA LYS A 419 -8.04 25.86 14.86
C LYS A 419 -8.97 26.12 16.04
N ASN A 420 -10.16 25.50 16.05
CA ASN A 420 -11.15 25.70 17.12
C ASN A 420 -10.65 25.25 18.49
N LYS A 421 -9.67 24.34 18.51
CA LYS A 421 -8.99 23.89 19.73
C LYS A 421 -7.70 24.65 20.04
N ASN A 422 -7.36 25.68 19.27
CA ASN A 422 -6.10 26.44 19.39
C ASN A 422 -4.86 25.55 19.21
N LEU A 423 -4.93 24.55 18.35
CA LEU A 423 -3.84 23.62 18.05
C LEU A 423 -3.00 24.03 16.83
N ILE A 424 -3.51 24.99 16.06
CA ILE A 424 -2.83 25.68 14.94
C ILE A 424 -3.12 27.17 14.98
#